data_d6c723e72ae2874a6156ff21b935e4cc
#
_entry.id   d6c723e72ae2874a6156ff21b935e4cc
#
_cell.length_a   1.000
_cell.length_b   1.000
_cell.length_c   1.000
_cell.angle_alpha   90.00
_cell.angle_beta   90.00
_cell.angle_gamma   90.00
#
_symmetry.space_group_name_H-M   'P 1'
#
loop_
_entity.id
_entity.type
_entity.pdbx_description
1 polymer ?
#
loop_
_entity_poly.entity_id
_entity_poly.type
_entity_poly.pdbx_seq_one_letter_code
_entity_poly.pdbx_strand_id
1 'polypeptide(L)'
;MTIRAAILALLALLALLVAACGQPDKEPPVAPDDPNPLLWEIARADGTSAGWLIGTIHALPDGIEWRTASVDTAIAQAGVLAVEIADLDDQRAVTSAFKPLAYSPGQPPLLSRVPANQRERLTALVDDTPYGLDDFRGIESWGAALILSQSVDTGADAANGIDRALIRDFNGRRVVELEGAARQFAVFDGLSERAQRAMLGAIVEEAEA
;
A
#
# COMPACT_ATOMS: atom_id res chain seq x y z
N MET A 1 61.05 8.86 30.45
CA MET A 1 59.66 8.83 29.90
C MET A 1 58.94 7.73 30.67
N THR A 2 58.01 8.08 31.53
CA THR A 2 57.37 7.11 32.43
C THR A 2 56.31 6.28 31.66
N ILE A 3 56.16 5.01 32.00
CA ILE A 3 55.21 4.05 31.42
C ILE A 3 53.79 4.65 31.28
N ARG A 4 53.39 5.54 32.20
CA ARG A 4 52.11 6.26 32.18
C ARG A 4 51.97 7.19 30.98
N ALA A 5 53.05 7.86 30.55
CA ALA A 5 53.04 8.76 29.38
C ALA A 5 52.88 7.97 28.06
N ALA A 6 53.48 6.78 27.99
CA ALA A 6 53.37 5.89 26.83
C ALA A 6 51.95 5.30 26.68
N ILE A 7 51.31 4.93 27.81
CA ILE A 7 49.94 4.42 27.81
C ILE A 7 48.94 5.50 27.42
N LEU A 8 49.09 6.73 27.88
CA LEU A 8 48.25 7.86 27.51
C LEU A 8 48.38 8.22 26.02
N ALA A 9 49.61 8.16 25.48
CA ALA A 9 49.86 8.39 24.04
C ALA A 9 49.22 7.27 23.18
N LEU A 10 49.28 6.01 23.63
CA LEU A 10 48.67 4.89 22.93
C LEU A 10 47.12 4.96 22.94
N LEU A 11 46.53 5.36 24.06
CA LEU A 11 45.06 5.56 24.15
C LEU A 11 44.58 6.74 23.32
N ALA A 12 45.35 7.83 23.23
CA ALA A 12 45.03 8.96 22.36
C ALA A 12 45.11 8.58 20.85
N LEU A 13 46.09 7.74 20.48
CA LEU A 13 46.22 7.25 19.10
C LEU A 13 45.06 6.28 18.73
N LEU A 14 44.63 5.43 19.69
CA LEU A 14 43.50 4.53 19.50
C LEU A 14 42.18 5.31 19.35
N ALA A 15 41.98 6.38 20.12
CA ALA A 15 40.82 7.26 20.01
C ALA A 15 40.75 8.00 18.65
N LEU A 16 41.90 8.38 18.08
CA LEU A 16 41.96 8.98 16.73
C LEU A 16 41.68 7.97 15.61
N LEU A 17 41.98 6.69 15.79
CA LEU A 17 41.65 5.65 14.80
C LEU A 17 40.18 5.28 14.79
N VAL A 18 39.46 5.40 15.91
CA VAL A 18 38.01 5.16 15.99
C VAL A 18 37.21 6.32 15.35
N ALA A 19 37.73 7.54 15.37
CA ALA A 19 37.14 8.71 14.75
C ALA A 19 37.24 8.71 13.20
N ALA A 20 38.08 7.83 12.62
CA ALA A 20 38.26 7.69 11.18
C ALA A 20 37.35 6.60 10.53
N CYS A 21 36.57 5.86 11.33
CA CYS A 21 35.47 5.06 10.79
C CYS A 21 34.37 6.03 10.36
N GLY A 22 34.35 6.34 9.06
CA GLY A 22 33.42 7.28 8.46
C GLY A 22 31.99 6.99 8.87
N GLN A 23 31.28 8.03 9.23
CA GLN A 23 29.82 7.98 9.26
C GLN A 23 29.39 7.44 7.89
N PRO A 24 28.47 6.48 7.84
CA PRO A 24 27.87 6.15 6.54
C PRO A 24 27.38 7.45 5.94
N ASP A 25 27.79 7.71 4.69
CA ASP A 25 27.32 8.86 3.92
C ASP A 25 25.79 8.86 4.09
N LYS A 26 25.28 9.83 4.84
CA LYS A 26 23.85 10.08 4.83
C LYS A 26 23.56 10.51 3.41
N GLU A 27 22.87 9.67 2.67
CA GLU A 27 22.24 10.12 1.43
C GLU A 27 21.65 11.50 1.67
N PRO A 28 21.95 12.48 0.81
CA PRO A 28 21.35 13.79 0.95
C PRO A 28 19.83 13.57 1.01
N PRO A 29 19.12 14.26 1.92
CA PRO A 29 17.67 14.13 1.97
C PRO A 29 17.13 14.46 0.59
N VAL A 30 16.42 13.52 -0.01
CA VAL A 30 15.69 13.72 -1.26
C VAL A 30 14.81 14.95 -1.05
N ALA A 31 14.88 15.92 -1.96
CA ALA A 31 14.02 17.09 -1.89
C ALA A 31 12.56 16.61 -1.86
N PRO A 32 11.69 17.22 -1.00
CA PRO A 32 10.31 16.76 -0.84
C PRO A 32 9.48 16.72 -2.12
N ASP A 33 9.92 17.44 -3.15
CA ASP A 33 9.22 17.62 -4.42
C ASP A 33 9.75 16.72 -5.55
N ASP A 34 10.83 15.95 -5.32
CA ASP A 34 11.33 15.04 -6.34
C ASP A 34 10.58 13.70 -6.28
N PRO A 35 9.91 13.27 -7.36
CA PRO A 35 9.25 11.98 -7.40
C PRO A 35 10.28 10.86 -7.21
N ASN A 36 10.01 9.97 -6.26
CA ASN A 36 10.88 8.85 -5.91
C ASN A 36 10.11 7.52 -5.87
N PRO A 37 9.56 7.07 -7.00
CA PRO A 37 8.89 5.78 -7.05
C PRO A 37 9.89 4.65 -6.83
N LEU A 38 9.46 3.60 -6.14
CA LEU A 38 10.25 2.39 -5.97
C LEU A 38 10.30 1.66 -7.33
N LEU A 39 11.40 1.85 -8.06
CA LEU A 39 11.63 1.21 -9.35
C LEU A 39 12.94 0.42 -9.32
N TRP A 40 12.86 -0.86 -9.66
CA TRP A 40 14.03 -1.74 -9.79
C TRP A 40 14.10 -2.30 -11.19
N GLU A 41 15.30 -2.31 -11.78
CA GLU A 41 15.60 -3.02 -13.01
C GLU A 41 15.99 -4.46 -12.68
N ILE A 42 15.41 -5.40 -13.42
CA ILE A 42 15.76 -6.82 -13.38
C ILE A 42 16.73 -7.08 -14.53
N ALA A 43 18.01 -7.24 -14.22
CA ALA A 43 19.05 -7.52 -15.20
C ALA A 43 19.29 -9.04 -15.36
N ARG A 44 19.60 -9.48 -16.57
CA ARG A 44 20.11 -10.82 -16.85
C ARG A 44 21.58 -10.93 -16.48
N ALA A 45 22.10 -12.14 -16.46
CA ALA A 45 23.51 -12.41 -16.17
C ALA A 45 24.48 -11.75 -17.19
N ASP A 46 24.03 -11.49 -18.40
CA ASP A 46 24.77 -10.78 -19.44
C ASP A 46 24.68 -9.25 -19.36
N GLY A 47 24.00 -8.73 -18.33
CA GLY A 47 23.82 -7.28 -18.11
C GLY A 47 22.67 -6.67 -18.91
N THR A 48 21.93 -7.44 -19.72
CA THR A 48 20.77 -6.91 -20.44
C THR A 48 19.54 -6.85 -19.53
N SER A 49 18.67 -5.85 -19.74
CA SER A 49 17.41 -5.74 -19.01
C SER A 49 16.47 -6.91 -19.30
N ALA A 50 15.90 -7.50 -18.25
CA ALA A 50 14.85 -8.51 -18.36
C ALA A 50 13.47 -7.87 -18.13
N GLY A 51 13.41 -6.76 -17.43
CA GLY A 51 12.19 -6.04 -17.07
C GLY A 51 12.41 -5.12 -15.87
N TRP A 52 11.30 -4.62 -15.34
CA TRP A 52 11.30 -3.71 -14.19
C TRP A 52 10.24 -4.16 -13.18
N LEU A 53 10.49 -3.86 -11.92
CA LEU A 53 9.53 -3.96 -10.84
C LEU A 53 9.28 -2.55 -10.31
N ILE A 54 8.03 -2.12 -10.27
CA ILE A 54 7.63 -0.83 -9.73
C ILE A 54 6.65 -1.01 -8.57
N GLY A 55 6.88 -0.30 -7.47
CA GLY A 55 5.90 -0.20 -6.38
C GLY A 55 4.78 0.76 -6.77
N THR A 56 3.53 0.37 -6.53
CA THR A 56 2.35 1.17 -6.86
C THR A 56 1.55 1.55 -5.62
N ILE A 57 0.80 2.64 -5.72
CA ILE A 57 -0.18 3.09 -4.74
C ILE A 57 -1.51 3.23 -5.50
N HIS A 58 -2.57 2.63 -4.94
CA HIS A 58 -3.88 2.54 -5.61
C HIS A 58 -4.68 3.83 -5.63
N ALA A 59 -4.36 4.78 -4.74
CA ALA A 59 -4.99 6.10 -4.68
C ALA A 59 -3.96 7.15 -4.27
N LEU A 60 -3.96 8.30 -4.93
CA LEU A 60 -3.07 9.41 -4.64
C LEU A 60 -3.86 10.72 -4.58
N PRO A 61 -3.43 11.70 -3.76
CA PRO A 61 -3.97 13.06 -3.84
C PRO A 61 -3.80 13.68 -5.23
N ASP A 62 -4.63 14.65 -5.55
CA ASP A 62 -4.50 15.41 -6.79
C ASP A 62 -3.15 16.11 -6.88
N GLY A 63 -2.58 16.12 -8.08
CA GLY A 63 -1.34 16.84 -8.38
C GLY A 63 -0.05 16.18 -7.86
N ILE A 64 -0.11 14.95 -7.34
CA ILE A 64 1.09 14.21 -6.97
C ILE A 64 1.82 13.74 -8.22
N GLU A 65 3.03 14.28 -8.43
CA GLU A 65 3.94 13.84 -9.49
C GLU A 65 4.71 12.60 -9.01
N TRP A 66 4.53 11.48 -9.69
CA TRP A 66 5.23 10.23 -9.38
C TRP A 66 6.09 9.73 -10.55
N ARG A 67 5.90 10.28 -11.76
CA ARG A 67 6.62 9.85 -12.95
C ARG A 67 8.01 10.46 -12.98
N THR A 68 8.99 9.64 -13.32
CA THR A 68 10.38 10.05 -13.55
C THR A 68 10.81 9.62 -14.95
N ALA A 69 11.91 10.18 -15.45
CA ALA A 69 12.50 9.76 -16.72
C ALA A 69 12.82 8.24 -16.74
N SER A 70 13.20 7.68 -15.59
CA SER A 70 13.47 6.24 -15.46
C SER A 70 12.19 5.42 -15.59
N VAL A 71 11.07 5.85 -14.96
CA VAL A 71 9.77 5.21 -15.10
C VAL A 71 9.29 5.28 -16.54
N ASP A 72 9.39 6.43 -17.20
CA ASP A 72 8.99 6.60 -18.60
C ASP A 72 9.81 5.70 -19.52
N THR A 73 11.11 5.58 -19.25
CA THR A 73 12.00 4.67 -20.00
C THR A 73 11.57 3.21 -19.82
N ALA A 74 11.26 2.78 -18.60
CA ALA A 74 10.79 1.43 -18.30
C ALA A 74 9.46 1.15 -19.03
N ILE A 75 8.50 2.06 -18.97
CA ILE A 75 7.21 1.95 -19.67
C ILE A 75 7.40 1.85 -21.18
N ALA A 76 8.29 2.67 -21.76
CA ALA A 76 8.54 2.66 -23.19
C ALA A 76 9.19 1.37 -23.69
N GLN A 77 10.07 0.76 -22.89
CA GLN A 77 10.79 -0.45 -23.26
C GLN A 77 10.05 -1.74 -22.91
N ALA A 78 9.11 -1.72 -21.95
CA ALA A 78 8.36 -2.90 -21.55
C ALA A 78 7.34 -3.29 -22.64
N GLY A 79 7.41 -4.53 -23.11
CA GLY A 79 6.45 -5.10 -24.05
C GLY A 79 5.17 -5.65 -23.39
N VAL A 80 5.21 -5.90 -22.07
CA VAL A 80 4.12 -6.48 -21.28
C VAL A 80 4.08 -5.79 -19.94
N LEU A 81 2.87 -5.45 -19.47
CA LEU A 81 2.61 -5.03 -18.11
C LEU A 81 2.01 -6.22 -17.35
N ALA A 82 2.58 -6.56 -16.20
CA ALA A 82 1.99 -7.51 -15.26
C ALA A 82 1.47 -6.74 -14.04
N VAL A 83 0.19 -6.93 -13.71
CA VAL A 83 -0.51 -6.26 -12.60
C VAL A 83 -1.25 -7.28 -11.74
N GLU A 84 -1.56 -6.90 -10.52
CA GLU A 84 -2.35 -7.75 -9.63
C GLU A 84 -3.77 -7.93 -10.16
N ILE A 85 -4.42 -6.84 -10.56
CA ILE A 85 -5.76 -6.78 -11.13
C ILE A 85 -5.72 -5.93 -12.40
N ALA A 86 -6.15 -6.47 -13.53
CA ALA A 86 -6.16 -5.74 -14.80
C ALA A 86 -7.39 -4.86 -15.00
N ASP A 87 -8.55 -5.34 -14.58
CA ASP A 87 -9.85 -4.69 -14.81
C ASP A 87 -10.35 -3.96 -13.56
N LEU A 88 -9.53 -2.99 -13.07
CA LEU A 88 -9.87 -2.19 -11.88
C LEU A 88 -11.12 -1.32 -12.08
N ASP A 89 -11.49 -1.01 -13.31
CA ASP A 89 -12.62 -0.17 -13.65
C ASP A 89 -13.92 -0.98 -13.91
N ASP A 90 -13.85 -2.31 -14.02
CA ASP A 90 -15.03 -3.16 -14.14
C ASP A 90 -15.69 -3.41 -12.78
N GLN A 91 -16.52 -2.45 -12.36
CA GLN A 91 -17.29 -2.52 -11.10
C GLN A 91 -18.17 -3.78 -11.01
N ARG A 92 -18.61 -4.34 -12.15
CA ARG A 92 -19.41 -5.57 -12.14
C ARG A 92 -18.57 -6.78 -11.84
N ALA A 93 -17.39 -6.89 -12.45
CA ALA A 93 -16.44 -7.95 -12.18
C ALA A 93 -15.98 -7.91 -10.70
N VAL A 94 -15.60 -6.73 -10.21
CA VAL A 94 -15.21 -6.53 -8.80
C VAL A 94 -16.34 -6.92 -7.85
N THR A 95 -17.57 -6.43 -8.08
CA THR A 95 -18.73 -6.78 -7.24
C THR A 95 -19.04 -8.27 -7.28
N SER A 96 -18.94 -8.91 -8.45
CA SER A 96 -19.20 -10.35 -8.62
C SER A 96 -18.16 -11.20 -7.91
N ALA A 97 -16.92 -10.73 -7.82
CA ALA A 97 -15.86 -11.37 -7.06
C ALA A 97 -16.02 -11.16 -5.55
N PHE A 98 -16.44 -9.97 -5.12
CA PHE A 98 -16.59 -9.59 -3.72
C PHE A 98 -17.75 -10.31 -3.02
N LYS A 99 -18.96 -10.29 -3.61
CA LYS A 99 -20.19 -10.78 -2.96
C LYS A 99 -20.10 -12.22 -2.42
N PRO A 100 -19.62 -13.22 -3.18
CA PRO A 100 -19.60 -14.60 -2.70
C PRO A 100 -18.69 -14.82 -1.49
N LEU A 101 -17.65 -14.01 -1.34
CA LEU A 101 -16.68 -14.09 -0.25
C LEU A 101 -17.09 -13.25 0.95
N ALA A 102 -17.56 -12.02 0.71
CA ALA A 102 -17.90 -11.09 1.78
C ALA A 102 -19.27 -11.40 2.44
N TYR A 103 -20.16 -12.15 1.77
CA TYR A 103 -21.48 -12.45 2.31
C TYR A 103 -21.48 -13.76 3.11
N SER A 104 -21.70 -13.62 4.43
CA SER A 104 -21.79 -14.73 5.38
C SER A 104 -22.93 -14.47 6.35
N PRO A 105 -24.10 -15.12 6.17
CA PRO A 105 -25.28 -14.85 6.99
C PRO A 105 -25.03 -15.12 8.48
N GLY A 106 -25.66 -14.31 9.35
CA GLY A 106 -25.58 -14.49 10.79
C GLY A 106 -24.42 -13.79 11.47
N GLN A 107 -23.80 -12.84 10.79
CA GLN A 107 -22.77 -11.99 11.40
C GLN A 107 -23.31 -11.22 12.61
N PRO A 108 -22.50 -11.01 13.67
CA PRO A 108 -22.87 -10.17 14.79
C PRO A 108 -23.23 -8.74 14.34
N PRO A 109 -24.03 -7.99 15.11
CA PRO A 109 -24.28 -6.58 14.81
C PRO A 109 -22.99 -5.81 14.61
N LEU A 110 -22.92 -4.94 13.59
CA LEU A 110 -21.68 -4.23 13.18
C LEU A 110 -20.99 -3.54 14.37
N LEU A 111 -21.74 -2.80 15.19
CA LEU A 111 -21.21 -2.10 16.37
C LEU A 111 -20.60 -3.01 17.43
N SER A 112 -20.95 -4.31 17.44
CA SER A 112 -20.36 -5.27 18.37
C SER A 112 -19.01 -5.83 17.89
N ARG A 113 -18.62 -5.53 16.67
CA ARG A 113 -17.36 -5.99 16.05
C ARG A 113 -16.18 -5.07 16.34
N VAL A 114 -16.45 -3.88 16.90
CA VAL A 114 -15.43 -2.91 17.29
C VAL A 114 -15.48 -2.64 18.80
N PRO A 115 -14.40 -2.14 19.42
CA PRO A 115 -14.38 -1.67 20.80
C PRO A 115 -15.44 -0.60 21.09
N ALA A 116 -15.89 -0.50 22.35
CA ALA A 116 -16.97 0.41 22.72
C ALA A 116 -16.68 1.89 22.40
N ASN A 117 -15.41 2.29 22.52
CA ASN A 117 -14.95 3.66 22.22
C ASN A 117 -14.93 4.01 20.72
N GLN A 118 -15.06 3.01 19.84
CA GLN A 118 -15.11 3.24 18.38
C GLN A 118 -16.55 3.24 17.83
N ARG A 119 -17.57 2.87 18.61
CA ARG A 119 -18.93 2.64 18.12
C ARG A 119 -19.62 3.89 17.59
N GLU A 120 -19.43 5.01 18.25
CA GLU A 120 -20.02 6.29 17.82
C GLU A 120 -19.47 6.70 16.46
N ARG A 121 -18.17 6.60 16.27
CA ARG A 121 -17.50 6.86 14.98
C ARG A 121 -17.94 5.91 13.89
N LEU A 122 -17.99 4.62 14.19
CA LEU A 122 -18.49 3.63 13.23
C LEU A 122 -19.92 3.95 12.80
N THR A 123 -20.76 4.43 13.71
CA THR A 123 -22.11 4.88 13.36
C THR A 123 -22.05 6.07 12.41
N ALA A 124 -21.28 7.11 12.73
CA ALA A 124 -21.11 8.27 11.86
C ALA A 124 -20.58 7.88 10.47
N LEU A 125 -19.56 7.00 10.42
CA LEU A 125 -19.01 6.52 9.15
C LEU A 125 -20.05 5.76 8.32
N VAL A 126 -20.94 4.98 8.94
CA VAL A 126 -22.03 4.32 8.25
C VAL A 126 -23.07 5.33 7.74
N ASP A 127 -23.38 6.37 8.53
CA ASP A 127 -24.35 7.40 8.16
C ASP A 127 -23.89 8.25 6.93
N ASP A 128 -22.59 8.30 6.67
CA ASP A 128 -22.01 8.93 5.46
C ASP A 128 -22.09 8.03 4.21
N THR A 129 -22.63 6.80 4.35
CA THR A 129 -22.82 5.87 3.24
C THR A 129 -24.32 5.74 2.88
N PRO A 130 -24.64 5.16 1.71
CA PRO A 130 -26.03 4.79 1.40
C PRO A 130 -26.56 3.58 2.20
N TYR A 131 -25.79 3.02 3.13
CA TYR A 131 -26.09 1.82 3.89
C TYR A 131 -26.53 2.17 5.32
N GLY A 132 -27.33 1.29 5.94
CA GLY A 132 -27.61 1.31 7.37
C GLY A 132 -26.83 0.21 8.10
N LEU A 133 -26.76 0.31 9.44
CA LEU A 133 -26.09 -0.68 10.29
C LEU A 133 -26.59 -2.13 10.07
N ASP A 134 -27.88 -2.28 9.74
CA ASP A 134 -28.50 -3.59 9.53
C ASP A 134 -28.11 -4.24 8.20
N ASP A 135 -27.67 -3.46 7.22
CA ASP A 135 -27.22 -3.98 5.92
C ASP A 135 -25.92 -4.82 6.07
N PHE A 136 -25.17 -4.58 7.13
CA PHE A 136 -23.95 -5.32 7.44
C PHE A 136 -24.17 -6.65 8.17
N ARG A 137 -25.42 -7.06 8.47
CA ARG A 137 -25.71 -8.32 9.17
C ARG A 137 -25.35 -9.58 8.38
N GLY A 138 -25.22 -9.45 7.08
CA GLY A 138 -24.78 -10.52 6.18
C GLY A 138 -23.37 -10.33 5.65
N ILE A 139 -22.67 -9.27 6.05
CA ILE A 139 -21.34 -8.93 5.52
C ILE A 139 -20.28 -9.22 6.59
N GLU A 140 -19.23 -9.93 6.23
CA GLU A 140 -18.08 -10.17 7.10
C GLU A 140 -17.35 -8.89 7.50
N SER A 141 -16.57 -8.93 8.59
CA SER A 141 -15.92 -7.72 9.12
C SER A 141 -14.94 -7.11 8.15
N TRP A 142 -14.21 -7.93 7.37
CA TRP A 142 -13.32 -7.44 6.31
C TRP A 142 -14.07 -6.77 5.16
N GLY A 143 -15.22 -7.35 4.78
CA GLY A 143 -16.07 -6.79 3.74
C GLY A 143 -16.69 -5.46 4.15
N ALA A 144 -17.13 -5.35 5.43
CA ALA A 144 -17.58 -4.08 6.00
C ALA A 144 -16.46 -3.03 6.00
N ALA A 145 -15.24 -3.42 6.39
CA ALA A 145 -14.07 -2.53 6.36
C ALA A 145 -13.81 -1.97 4.97
N LEU A 146 -13.80 -2.81 3.92
CA LEU A 146 -13.58 -2.37 2.53
C LEU A 146 -14.73 -1.48 2.01
N ILE A 147 -15.98 -1.75 2.37
CA ILE A 147 -17.10 -0.88 1.98
C ILE A 147 -16.95 0.49 2.64
N LEU A 148 -16.68 0.53 3.93
CA LEU A 148 -16.60 1.77 4.69
C LEU A 148 -15.34 2.58 4.38
N SER A 149 -14.23 1.95 4.02
CA SER A 149 -13.01 2.66 3.61
C SER A 149 -13.21 3.58 2.40
N GLN A 150 -14.21 3.28 1.55
CA GLN A 150 -14.53 4.13 0.40
C GLN A 150 -15.21 5.45 0.79
N SER A 151 -15.67 5.58 2.03
CA SER A 151 -16.29 6.80 2.55
C SER A 151 -15.35 7.62 3.44
N VAL A 152 -14.16 7.10 3.73
CA VAL A 152 -13.13 7.85 4.46
C VAL A 152 -12.48 8.83 3.48
N ASP A 153 -12.57 10.11 3.78
CA ASP A 153 -11.86 11.14 3.01
C ASP A 153 -10.38 11.16 3.44
N THR A 154 -9.55 10.50 2.66
CA THR A 154 -8.09 10.49 2.85
C THR A 154 -7.39 11.57 2.03
N GLY A 155 -8.14 12.40 1.30
CA GLY A 155 -7.59 13.32 0.30
C GLY A 155 -6.99 12.61 -0.92
N ALA A 156 -7.11 11.28 -1.03
CA ALA A 156 -6.58 10.49 -2.14
C ALA A 156 -7.70 10.01 -3.05
N ASP A 157 -7.49 10.10 -4.37
CA ASP A 157 -8.42 9.61 -5.40
C ASP A 157 -7.83 8.35 -6.06
N ALA A 158 -8.65 7.31 -6.15
CA ALA A 158 -8.30 6.07 -6.84
C ALA A 158 -8.07 6.29 -8.36
N ALA A 159 -8.66 7.31 -8.97
CA ALA A 159 -8.40 7.67 -10.36
C ALA A 159 -6.94 8.09 -10.60
N ASN A 160 -6.26 8.56 -9.56
CA ASN A 160 -4.84 8.95 -9.58
C ASN A 160 -3.90 7.79 -9.26
N GLY A 161 -4.41 6.58 -9.01
CA GLY A 161 -3.61 5.40 -8.70
C GLY A 161 -2.57 5.09 -9.78
N ILE A 162 -1.36 4.71 -9.33
CA ILE A 162 -0.23 4.41 -10.22
C ILE A 162 -0.52 3.21 -11.12
N ASP A 163 -1.11 2.16 -10.55
CA ASP A 163 -1.53 0.96 -11.27
C ASP A 163 -2.54 1.27 -12.39
N ARG A 164 -3.54 2.12 -12.12
CA ARG A 164 -4.49 2.59 -13.13
C ARG A 164 -3.81 3.40 -14.24
N ALA A 165 -2.88 4.27 -13.86
CA ALA A 165 -2.10 5.05 -14.83
C ALA A 165 -1.26 4.13 -15.73
N LEU A 166 -0.58 3.12 -15.16
CA LEU A 166 0.20 2.14 -15.91
C LEU A 166 -0.70 1.31 -16.86
N ILE A 167 -1.87 0.88 -16.40
CA ILE A 167 -2.83 0.15 -17.26
C ILE A 167 -3.25 1.03 -18.45
N ARG A 168 -3.54 2.31 -18.21
CA ARG A 168 -3.86 3.27 -19.30
C ARG A 168 -2.70 3.45 -20.28
N ASP A 169 -1.45 3.54 -19.80
CA ASP A 169 -0.26 3.68 -20.64
C ASP A 169 -0.01 2.44 -21.52
N PHE A 170 -0.49 1.27 -21.06
CA PHE A 170 -0.40 0.02 -21.81
C PHE A 170 -1.64 -0.24 -22.71
N ASN A 171 -2.50 0.74 -22.92
CA ASN A 171 -3.61 0.59 -23.84
C ASN A 171 -3.11 0.17 -25.24
N GLY A 172 -3.66 -0.93 -25.78
CA GLY A 172 -3.22 -1.52 -27.05
C GLY A 172 -1.94 -2.38 -26.93
N ARG A 173 -1.33 -2.50 -25.77
CA ARG A 173 -0.23 -3.44 -25.46
C ARG A 173 -0.73 -4.59 -24.58
N ARG A 174 0.09 -5.59 -24.38
CA ARG A 174 -0.25 -6.76 -23.57
C ARG A 174 -0.25 -6.39 -22.08
N VAL A 175 -1.38 -6.60 -21.41
CA VAL A 175 -1.50 -6.59 -19.95
C VAL A 175 -1.78 -8.02 -19.49
N VAL A 176 -1.15 -8.44 -18.41
CA VAL A 176 -1.31 -9.76 -17.78
C VAL A 176 -1.73 -9.56 -16.34
N GLU A 177 -2.83 -10.17 -15.97
CA GLU A 177 -3.30 -10.24 -14.60
C GLU A 177 -2.63 -11.41 -13.87
N LEU A 178 -2.15 -11.16 -12.65
CA LEU A 178 -1.47 -12.17 -11.83
C LEU A 178 -2.41 -12.84 -10.83
N GLU A 179 -3.29 -12.06 -10.20
CA GLU A 179 -4.14 -12.53 -9.11
C GLU A 179 -5.63 -12.40 -9.43
N GLY A 180 -6.06 -11.22 -9.86
CA GLY A 180 -7.46 -10.88 -10.06
C GLY A 180 -8.21 -10.57 -8.77
N ALA A 181 -9.33 -9.87 -8.88
CA ALA A 181 -10.10 -9.39 -7.73
C ALA A 181 -10.55 -10.51 -6.78
N ALA A 182 -10.96 -11.66 -7.32
CA ALA A 182 -11.43 -12.78 -6.49
C ALA A 182 -10.33 -13.34 -5.57
N ARG A 183 -9.09 -13.44 -6.07
CA ARG A 183 -7.97 -13.95 -5.27
C ARG A 183 -7.53 -12.95 -4.22
N GLN A 184 -7.56 -11.66 -4.54
CA GLN A 184 -7.28 -10.60 -3.59
C GLN A 184 -8.32 -10.60 -2.44
N PHE A 185 -9.60 -10.69 -2.76
CA PHE A 185 -10.65 -10.79 -1.73
C PHE A 185 -10.53 -12.07 -0.88
N ALA A 186 -10.13 -13.19 -1.48
CA ALA A 186 -9.91 -14.43 -0.75
C ALA A 186 -8.79 -14.33 0.31
N VAL A 187 -7.83 -13.42 0.15
CA VAL A 187 -6.81 -13.13 1.18
C VAL A 187 -7.48 -12.53 2.42
N PHE A 188 -8.40 -11.59 2.25
CA PHE A 188 -9.14 -10.97 3.36
C PHE A 188 -10.13 -11.95 4.00
N ASP A 189 -10.83 -12.74 3.18
CA ASP A 189 -11.75 -13.79 3.61
C ASP A 189 -11.04 -14.86 4.47
N GLY A 190 -9.82 -15.21 4.11
CA GLY A 190 -8.96 -16.14 4.85
C GLY A 190 -8.40 -15.60 6.17
N LEU A 191 -8.60 -14.34 6.50
CA LEU A 191 -8.16 -13.77 7.77
C LEU A 191 -8.98 -14.32 8.93
N SER A 192 -8.35 -14.47 10.10
CA SER A 192 -9.10 -14.78 11.32
C SER A 192 -10.10 -13.66 11.65
N GLU A 193 -11.24 -14.00 12.27
CA GLU A 193 -12.25 -13.02 12.73
C GLU A 193 -11.60 -11.87 13.53
N ARG A 194 -10.61 -12.17 14.37
CA ARG A 194 -9.87 -11.16 15.11
C ARG A 194 -9.14 -10.19 14.19
N ALA A 195 -8.51 -10.67 13.13
CA ALA A 195 -7.78 -9.84 12.18
C ALA A 195 -8.74 -9.00 11.32
N GLN A 196 -9.86 -9.58 10.89
CA GLN A 196 -10.92 -8.87 10.18
C GLN A 196 -11.50 -7.72 11.01
N ARG A 197 -11.77 -7.96 12.31
CA ARG A 197 -12.25 -6.91 13.23
C ARG A 197 -11.19 -5.83 13.49
N ALA A 198 -9.92 -6.21 13.57
CA ALA A 198 -8.83 -5.23 13.68
C ALA A 198 -8.76 -4.34 12.43
N MET A 199 -8.95 -4.90 11.23
CA MET A 199 -9.04 -4.15 10.00
C MET A 199 -10.21 -3.16 10.02
N LEU A 200 -11.40 -3.59 10.43
CA LEU A 200 -12.56 -2.70 10.58
C LEU A 200 -12.28 -1.57 11.59
N GLY A 201 -11.66 -1.89 12.72
CA GLY A 201 -11.27 -0.89 13.73
C GLY A 201 -10.27 0.13 13.21
N ALA A 202 -9.31 -0.29 12.38
CA ALA A 202 -8.33 0.61 11.76
C ALA A 202 -9.00 1.62 10.81
N ILE A 203 -9.97 1.18 10.01
CA ILE A 203 -10.74 2.09 9.13
C ILE A 203 -11.51 3.13 9.96
N VAL A 204 -12.09 2.73 11.09
CA VAL A 204 -12.80 3.66 12.00
C VAL A 204 -11.85 4.69 12.64
N GLU A 205 -10.59 4.30 12.90
CA GLU A 205 -9.56 5.22 13.41
C GLU A 205 -9.08 6.19 12.34
N GLU A 206 -8.91 5.73 11.11
CA GLU A 206 -8.46 6.54 9.97
C GLU A 206 -9.48 7.64 9.61
N ALA A 207 -10.76 7.38 9.76
CA ALA A 207 -11.84 8.35 9.51
C ALA A 207 -11.77 9.60 10.41
N GLU A 208 -10.86 9.66 11.38
CA GLU A 208 -10.63 10.83 12.27
C GLU A 208 -9.45 11.71 11.88
N ALA A 209 -8.54 11.20 11.07
CA ALA A 209 -7.28 11.88 10.78
C ALA A 209 -7.45 12.96 9.71
#